data_5f4d4bb1ff91e313bb6ae840a0be46cf
#
_entry.id   5f4d4bb1ff91e313bb6ae840a0be46cf
#
_cell.length_a   1.000
_cell.length_b   1.000
_cell.length_c   1.000
_cell.angle_alpha   90.00
_cell.angle_beta   90.00
_cell.angle_gamma   90.00
#
_symmetry.space_group_name_H-M   'P 1'
#
loop_
_entity.id
_entity.type
_entity.pdbx_description
1 polymer ?
#
loop_
_entity_poly.entity_id
_entity_poly.type
_entity_poly.pdbx_seq_one_letter_code
_entity_poly.pdbx_strand_id
1 'polypeptide(L)'
;MTRVRLIVIGLWAVLLGSSPAKGQVDPWEFEVLPYATEQSGTVELESNNAVIANGHSRGGNGTAAGTFRSQSMWYNADELTYGLTDRIETAAYLTFAQPGGHGFWWAGNKFHLRGMLFKHSRLPVDLGWYAALEWHKTPQFDNADLILELKPIFEKDLGSLSLVANPVFEKVLLGSGHDQGFAFGYRNGVYFKWTDWFSPGVEFYGGIGLIDDNDPLSRQQHYIFPVIQGELLEGLEYSIGPGFGLTRGSDHVIMKFNVAIERYVGAIFGPSSRPHRLD
;
A
#
# COMPACT_ATOMS: atom_id res chain seq x y z
N MET A 1 64.59 -19.14 10.11
CA MET A 1 63.90 -19.14 8.83
C MET A 1 62.71 -20.08 8.88
N THR A 2 61.51 -19.63 9.25
CA THR A 2 60.35 -20.52 9.12
C THR A 2 59.04 -19.72 9.29
N ARG A 3 58.28 -19.59 8.21
CA ARG A 3 56.84 -19.61 8.12
C ARG A 3 56.00 -18.61 8.93
N VAL A 4 55.75 -17.47 8.31
CA VAL A 4 54.55 -16.67 8.54
C VAL A 4 53.90 -16.46 7.18
N ARG A 5 53.04 -17.36 6.79
CA ARG A 5 52.08 -17.20 5.70
C ARG A 5 50.89 -18.06 6.07
N LEU A 6 49.71 -17.45 6.22
CA LEU A 6 48.36 -17.97 6.34
C LEU A 6 47.61 -17.41 7.55
N ILE A 7 47.20 -16.18 7.48
CA ILE A 7 45.99 -15.66 8.16
C ILE A 7 45.66 -14.31 7.47
N VAL A 8 45.18 -14.31 6.22
CA VAL A 8 44.57 -13.13 5.57
C VAL A 8 43.45 -13.53 4.61
N ILE A 9 42.92 -14.73 4.67
CA ILE A 9 41.82 -15.17 3.77
C ILE A 9 40.49 -15.38 4.50
N GLY A 10 40.40 -15.00 5.77
CA GLY A 10 39.21 -15.26 6.59
C GLY A 10 38.25 -14.09 6.82
N LEU A 11 38.48 -12.88 6.27
CA LEU A 11 37.71 -11.69 6.64
C LEU A 11 36.90 -11.05 5.48
N TRP A 12 36.82 -11.68 4.31
CA TRP A 12 36.04 -11.15 3.15
C TRP A 12 34.76 -11.90 2.85
N ALA A 13 34.35 -12.85 3.67
CA ALA A 13 33.17 -13.68 3.44
C ALA A 13 31.92 -13.30 4.26
N VAL A 14 31.92 -12.17 4.98
CA VAL A 14 30.80 -11.74 5.83
C VAL A 14 30.14 -10.45 5.33
N LEU A 15 30.55 -9.91 4.20
CA LEU A 15 29.94 -8.72 3.58
C LEU A 15 29.18 -9.05 2.26
N LEU A 16 28.69 -10.26 2.10
CA LEU A 16 27.56 -10.49 1.21
C LEU A 16 26.28 -10.17 2.00
N GLY A 17 26.16 -8.88 2.31
CA GLY A 17 25.06 -8.30 3.00
C GLY A 17 23.75 -8.59 2.25
N SER A 18 22.74 -8.96 2.99
CA SER A 18 21.34 -8.79 2.63
C SER A 18 21.19 -7.51 1.81
N SER A 19 20.84 -7.63 0.54
CA SER A 19 20.43 -6.45 -0.22
C SER A 19 19.23 -5.86 0.54
N PRO A 20 19.28 -4.58 0.94
CA PRO A 20 18.15 -3.96 1.60
C PRO A 20 16.93 -4.02 0.70
N ALA A 21 15.76 -4.09 1.30
CA ALA A 21 14.49 -4.03 0.57
C ALA A 21 14.46 -2.71 -0.20
N LYS A 22 14.47 -2.80 -1.53
CA LYS A 22 14.35 -1.64 -2.40
C LYS A 22 12.92 -1.62 -2.91
N GLY A 23 12.27 -0.47 -2.83
CA GLY A 23 10.91 -0.13 -3.27
C GLY A 23 10.04 -1.28 -3.75
N GLN A 24 9.27 -1.84 -2.84
CA GLN A 24 8.32 -2.90 -3.13
C GLN A 24 6.91 -2.32 -3.17
N VAL A 25 6.02 -3.01 -3.85
CA VAL A 25 4.59 -2.75 -3.68
C VAL A 25 4.18 -3.32 -2.32
N ASP A 26 3.61 -2.47 -1.46
CA ASP A 26 3.06 -2.89 -0.18
C ASP A 26 1.94 -3.93 -0.41
N PRO A 27 2.11 -5.19 0.02
CA PRO A 27 1.14 -6.24 -0.24
C PRO A 27 -0.10 -6.16 0.67
N TRP A 28 -0.07 -5.35 1.73
CA TRP A 28 -1.22 -5.11 2.60
C TRP A 28 -2.22 -4.10 2.03
N GLU A 29 -1.77 -3.25 1.07
CA GLU A 29 -2.57 -2.17 0.52
C GLU A 29 -2.57 -2.17 -1.01
N PHE A 30 -3.18 -3.18 -1.64
CA PHE A 30 -3.56 -3.07 -3.06
C PHE A 30 -4.79 -2.18 -3.16
N GLU A 31 -4.55 -0.88 -3.01
CA GLU A 31 -5.57 0.16 -3.03
C GLU A 31 -5.07 1.37 -3.81
N VAL A 32 -5.97 2.01 -4.54
CA VAL A 32 -5.76 3.31 -5.18
C VAL A 32 -6.59 4.34 -4.43
N LEU A 33 -5.93 5.24 -3.73
CA LEU A 33 -6.59 6.24 -2.89
C LEU A 33 -7.27 7.31 -3.75
N PRO A 34 -8.59 7.50 -3.62
CA PRO A 34 -9.30 8.59 -4.27
C PRO A 34 -8.91 9.94 -3.65
N TYR A 35 -9.26 11.02 -4.34
CA TYR A 35 -9.07 12.39 -3.86
C TYR A 35 -9.92 12.70 -2.62
N ALA A 36 -11.15 12.19 -2.58
CA ALA A 36 -12.10 12.44 -1.50
C ALA A 36 -11.62 11.83 -0.18
N THR A 37 -11.85 12.56 0.91
CA THR A 37 -11.61 12.09 2.29
C THR A 37 -12.95 11.85 2.98
N GLU A 38 -12.91 11.08 4.06
CA GLU A 38 -14.05 10.91 4.95
C GLU A 38 -14.57 12.25 5.46
N GLN A 39 -15.89 12.40 5.51
CA GLN A 39 -16.53 13.61 6.00
C GLN A 39 -16.35 13.75 7.52
N SER A 40 -16.36 14.99 7.99
CA SER A 40 -16.24 15.27 9.43
C SER A 40 -17.24 14.49 10.27
N GLY A 41 -16.74 13.67 11.19
CA GLY A 41 -17.55 12.85 12.09
C GLY A 41 -17.98 11.51 11.53
N THR A 42 -17.52 11.13 10.35
CA THR A 42 -17.69 9.79 9.80
C THR A 42 -16.55 8.88 10.25
N VAL A 43 -16.89 7.65 10.58
CA VAL A 43 -15.96 6.54 10.82
C VAL A 43 -16.14 5.53 9.72
N GLU A 44 -15.05 5.10 9.15
CA GLU A 44 -14.99 3.96 8.24
C GLU A 44 -14.16 2.84 8.87
N LEU A 45 -14.63 1.61 8.73
CA LEU A 45 -13.88 0.39 9.02
C LEU A 45 -13.68 -0.35 7.71
N GLU A 46 -12.43 -0.44 7.27
CA GLU A 46 -12.05 -1.14 6.05
C GLU A 46 -11.20 -2.38 6.36
N SER A 47 -11.41 -3.44 5.58
CA SER A 47 -10.55 -4.63 5.59
C SER A 47 -10.00 -4.86 4.19
N ASN A 48 -8.71 -4.58 4.04
CA ASN A 48 -7.93 -4.80 2.83
C ASN A 48 -7.34 -6.21 2.83
N ASN A 49 -7.55 -6.96 1.77
CA ASN A 49 -7.12 -8.34 1.69
C ASN A 49 -6.45 -8.66 0.35
N ALA A 50 -5.30 -9.34 0.41
CA ALA A 50 -4.60 -9.85 -0.75
C ALA A 50 -4.15 -11.29 -0.52
N VAL A 51 -4.61 -12.22 -1.37
CA VAL A 51 -4.20 -13.62 -1.35
C VAL A 51 -3.31 -13.90 -2.56
N ILE A 52 -2.07 -14.31 -2.30
CA ILE A 52 -1.13 -14.70 -3.36
C ILE A 52 -1.47 -16.10 -3.83
N ALA A 53 -2.24 -16.21 -4.90
CA ALA A 53 -2.68 -17.50 -5.45
C ALA A 53 -1.55 -18.23 -6.19
N ASN A 54 -0.66 -17.47 -6.86
CA ASN A 54 0.54 -18.00 -7.51
C ASN A 54 1.69 -17.00 -7.30
N GLY A 55 2.55 -17.33 -6.38
CA GLY A 55 3.69 -16.52 -5.98
C GLY A 55 5.01 -17.27 -6.11
N HIS A 56 6.03 -16.72 -5.47
CA HIS A 56 7.35 -17.33 -5.47
C HIS A 56 7.44 -18.49 -4.48
N SER A 57 7.95 -19.62 -4.95
CA SER A 57 8.09 -20.85 -4.14
C SER A 57 9.25 -20.79 -3.15
N ARG A 58 10.20 -19.85 -3.34
CA ARG A 58 11.34 -19.63 -2.45
C ARG A 58 11.14 -18.32 -1.70
N GLY A 59 11.49 -18.28 -0.41
CA GLY A 59 11.51 -17.04 0.36
C GLY A 59 12.56 -16.06 -0.19
N GLY A 60 12.44 -14.78 0.16
CA GLY A 60 13.41 -13.77 -0.19
C GLY A 60 13.11 -12.92 -1.41
N ASN A 61 11.89 -12.93 -1.88
CA ASN A 61 11.48 -12.04 -2.95
C ASN A 61 11.28 -10.62 -2.46
N GLY A 62 12.41 -9.96 -2.31
CA GLY A 62 12.43 -8.57 -1.99
C GLY A 62 12.19 -8.23 -0.52
N THR A 63 11.66 -9.09 0.33
CA THR A 63 11.70 -8.88 1.76
C THR A 63 13.09 -9.23 2.27
N ALA A 64 13.74 -8.30 2.93
CA ALA A 64 15.12 -8.46 3.40
C ALA A 64 15.27 -9.61 4.40
N ALA A 65 14.23 -9.99 5.09
CA ALA A 65 14.21 -11.11 6.02
C ALA A 65 13.84 -12.44 5.39
N GLY A 66 13.25 -12.46 4.20
CA GLY A 66 13.11 -13.58 3.27
C GLY A 66 12.84 -14.97 3.81
N THR A 67 12.20 -15.10 4.96
CA THR A 67 11.96 -16.41 5.57
C THR A 67 10.71 -17.08 5.05
N PHE A 68 9.71 -16.32 4.64
CA PHE A 68 8.49 -16.87 4.07
C PHE A 68 8.48 -16.74 2.54
N ARG A 69 7.97 -17.78 1.88
CA ARG A 69 7.64 -17.71 0.44
C ARG A 69 6.34 -16.96 0.28
N SER A 70 6.18 -16.20 -0.81
CA SER A 70 4.93 -15.50 -1.10
C SER A 70 3.82 -16.45 -1.58
N GLN A 71 4.16 -17.62 -2.11
CA GLN A 71 3.19 -18.63 -2.52
C GLN A 71 2.21 -18.98 -1.39
N SER A 72 0.90 -18.79 -1.65
CA SER A 72 -0.19 -19.01 -0.69
C SER A 72 -0.12 -18.12 0.56
N MET A 73 0.48 -16.95 0.46
CA MET A 73 0.45 -15.93 1.49
C MET A 73 -0.90 -15.20 1.45
N TRP A 74 -1.47 -14.92 2.60
CA TRP A 74 -2.58 -14.00 2.76
C TRP A 74 -2.12 -12.80 3.56
N TYR A 75 -2.26 -11.61 3.00
CA TYR A 75 -2.07 -10.32 3.64
C TYR A 75 -3.42 -9.70 3.96
N ASN A 76 -3.54 -9.15 5.16
CA ASN A 76 -4.73 -8.45 5.62
C ASN A 76 -4.32 -7.18 6.34
N ALA A 77 -4.97 -6.05 6.04
CA ALA A 77 -4.88 -4.81 6.79
C ALA A 77 -6.29 -4.38 7.17
N ASP A 78 -6.54 -4.28 8.49
CA ASP A 78 -7.77 -3.72 9.02
C ASP A 78 -7.51 -2.26 9.41
N GLU A 79 -8.28 -1.36 8.82
CA GLU A 79 -8.16 0.08 8.95
C GLU A 79 -9.38 0.66 9.67
N LEU A 80 -9.13 1.59 10.57
CA LEU A 80 -10.14 2.44 11.19
C LEU A 80 -9.84 3.89 10.85
N THR A 81 -10.67 4.48 9.98
CA THR A 81 -10.56 5.87 9.53
C THR A 81 -11.58 6.76 10.25
N TYR A 82 -11.20 7.99 10.53
CA TYR A 82 -12.06 9.03 11.08
C TYR A 82 -11.88 10.36 10.35
N GLY A 83 -12.98 10.91 9.84
CA GLY A 83 -13.04 12.24 9.26
C GLY A 83 -12.88 13.32 10.34
N LEU A 84 -11.71 13.94 10.42
CA LEU A 84 -11.42 15.03 11.35
C LEU A 84 -12.13 16.32 10.95
N THR A 85 -12.15 16.61 9.68
CA THR A 85 -12.82 17.73 9.04
C THR A 85 -13.37 17.27 7.68
N ASP A 86 -14.14 18.10 6.97
CA ASP A 86 -14.59 17.77 5.62
C ASP A 86 -13.46 17.67 4.57
N ARG A 87 -12.19 17.72 4.98
CA ARG A 87 -11.04 17.70 4.09
C ARG A 87 -9.81 16.99 4.65
N ILE A 88 -9.86 16.55 5.87
CA ILE A 88 -8.75 15.87 6.54
C ILE A 88 -9.30 14.71 7.32
N GLU A 89 -8.74 13.56 7.10
CA GLU A 89 -9.00 12.35 7.87
C GLU A 89 -7.72 11.79 8.47
N THR A 90 -7.88 10.88 9.40
CA THR A 90 -6.81 10.10 10.00
C THR A 90 -7.24 8.65 10.12
N ALA A 91 -6.29 7.74 10.00
CA ALA A 91 -6.56 6.33 10.23
C ALA A 91 -5.45 5.62 10.98
N ALA A 92 -5.84 4.47 11.55
CA ALA A 92 -4.96 3.51 12.17
C ALA A 92 -5.20 2.13 11.56
N TYR A 93 -4.11 1.43 11.23
CA TYR A 93 -4.13 0.08 10.66
C TYR A 93 -3.51 -0.93 11.59
N LEU A 94 -4.06 -2.13 11.55
CA LEU A 94 -3.45 -3.36 12.03
C LEU A 94 -3.16 -4.26 10.83
N THR A 95 -1.90 -4.59 10.60
CA THR A 95 -1.50 -5.43 9.48
C THR A 95 -1.17 -6.84 9.95
N PHE A 96 -1.71 -7.82 9.24
CA PHE A 96 -1.53 -9.24 9.51
C PHE A 96 -1.07 -9.96 8.25
N ALA A 97 -0.40 -11.11 8.43
CA ALA A 97 -0.08 -12.00 7.34
C ALA A 97 -0.21 -13.47 7.78
N GLN A 98 -0.65 -14.32 6.85
CA GLN A 98 -0.68 -15.75 7.04
C GLN A 98 0.12 -16.43 5.93
N PRO A 99 1.37 -16.86 6.21
CA PRO A 99 2.15 -17.64 5.26
C PRO A 99 1.52 -19.01 5.04
N GLY A 100 1.61 -19.52 3.80
CA GLY A 100 1.06 -20.84 3.45
C GLY A 100 1.54 -21.96 4.38
N GLY A 101 0.61 -22.61 5.05
CA GLY A 101 0.88 -23.67 6.02
C GLY A 101 1.22 -23.20 7.44
N HIS A 102 1.12 -21.90 7.73
CA HIS A 102 1.35 -21.30 9.03
C HIS A 102 0.09 -20.60 9.58
N GLY A 103 0.12 -20.21 10.86
CA GLY A 103 -0.93 -19.41 11.47
C GLY A 103 -0.86 -17.93 11.08
N PHE A 104 -1.82 -17.16 11.56
CA PHE A 104 -1.86 -15.70 11.40
C PHE A 104 -0.79 -15.04 12.27
N TRP A 105 -0.09 -14.07 11.69
CA TRP A 105 0.94 -13.28 12.35
C TRP A 105 0.56 -11.80 12.30
N TRP A 106 0.69 -11.13 13.41
CA TRP A 106 0.66 -9.67 13.42
C TRP A 106 1.95 -9.13 12.80
N ALA A 107 1.83 -8.43 11.66
CA ALA A 107 2.97 -7.94 10.89
C ALA A 107 3.41 -6.55 11.36
N GLY A 108 2.46 -5.65 11.64
CA GLY A 108 2.75 -4.29 12.05
C GLY A 108 1.52 -3.43 12.25
N ASN A 109 1.77 -2.13 12.30
CA ASN A 109 0.74 -1.09 12.38
C ASN A 109 1.10 0.05 11.44
N LYS A 110 0.08 0.81 11.00
CA LYS A 110 0.26 2.04 10.23
C LYS A 110 -0.64 3.12 10.79
N PHE A 111 -0.19 4.35 10.71
CA PHE A 111 -0.95 5.55 11.02
C PHE A 111 -0.86 6.50 9.86
N HIS A 112 -2.00 7.06 9.39
CA HIS A 112 -1.96 8.07 8.36
C HIS A 112 -2.74 9.34 8.69
N LEU A 113 -2.36 10.39 8.00
CA LEU A 113 -3.16 11.58 7.73
C LEU A 113 -3.31 11.72 6.22
N ARG A 114 -4.55 11.95 5.75
CA ARG A 114 -4.87 12.24 4.35
C ARG A 114 -5.68 13.50 4.24
N GLY A 115 -5.51 14.25 3.15
CA GLY A 115 -6.24 15.50 3.02
C GLY A 115 -6.41 15.97 1.59
N MET A 116 -7.52 16.71 1.35
CA MET A 116 -7.80 17.44 0.12
C MET A 116 -7.15 18.81 0.17
N LEU A 117 -6.38 19.19 -0.86
CA LEU A 117 -5.77 20.52 -0.94
C LEU A 117 -6.78 21.61 -1.33
N PHE A 118 -7.72 21.28 -2.20
CA PHE A 118 -8.73 22.21 -2.70
C PHE A 118 -10.12 21.55 -2.63
N LYS A 119 -11.19 22.28 -2.92
CA LYS A 119 -12.50 21.71 -3.16
C LYS A 119 -12.53 20.98 -4.51
N HIS A 120 -13.30 19.92 -4.59
CA HIS A 120 -13.51 19.17 -5.83
C HIS A 120 -13.82 20.09 -7.03
N SER A 121 -13.25 19.76 -8.18
CA SER A 121 -13.41 20.49 -9.45
C SER A 121 -12.99 21.96 -9.44
N ARG A 122 -12.27 22.43 -8.42
CA ARG A 122 -11.71 23.80 -8.42
C ARG A 122 -10.54 23.97 -9.38
N LEU A 123 -9.78 22.91 -9.60
CA LEU A 123 -8.68 22.83 -10.55
C LEU A 123 -9.02 21.83 -11.66
N PRO A 124 -8.30 21.86 -12.80
CA PRO A 124 -8.47 20.86 -13.86
C PRO A 124 -8.21 19.43 -13.39
N VAL A 125 -7.44 19.25 -12.33
CA VAL A 125 -7.16 17.98 -11.65
C VAL A 125 -7.34 18.22 -10.17
N ASP A 126 -8.04 17.33 -9.47
CA ASP A 126 -8.18 17.37 -8.02
C ASP A 126 -6.90 16.88 -7.35
N LEU A 127 -6.47 17.58 -6.30
CA LEU A 127 -5.19 17.38 -5.64
C LEU A 127 -5.39 17.07 -4.16
N GLY A 128 -4.87 15.94 -3.74
CA GLY A 128 -4.80 15.52 -2.35
C GLY A 128 -3.37 15.17 -1.92
N TRP A 129 -3.23 14.80 -0.68
CA TRP A 129 -1.99 14.34 -0.08
C TRP A 129 -2.27 13.26 0.97
N TYR A 130 -1.29 12.41 1.16
CA TYR A 130 -1.28 11.36 2.17
C TYR A 130 0.11 11.28 2.79
N ALA A 131 0.17 11.13 4.09
CA ALA A 131 1.40 10.91 4.84
C ALA A 131 1.15 9.86 5.92
N ALA A 132 1.97 8.81 5.95
CA ALA A 132 1.87 7.73 6.93
C ALA A 132 3.19 7.42 7.60
N LEU A 133 3.07 6.89 8.82
CA LEU A 133 4.13 6.21 9.52
C LEU A 133 3.72 4.75 9.72
N GLU A 134 4.59 3.84 9.31
CA GLU A 134 4.37 2.41 9.37
C GLU A 134 5.42 1.75 10.25
N TRP A 135 4.97 0.94 11.20
CA TRP A 135 5.81 0.18 12.12
C TRP A 135 5.70 -1.31 11.82
N HIS A 136 6.80 -1.91 11.43
CA HIS A 136 6.89 -3.35 11.23
C HIS A 136 7.25 -4.06 12.53
N LYS A 137 6.44 -5.04 12.89
CA LYS A 137 6.60 -5.82 14.12
C LYS A 137 7.38 -7.11 13.88
N THR A 138 7.18 -7.71 12.71
CA THR A 138 7.67 -9.04 12.40
C THR A 138 8.72 -8.96 11.29
N PRO A 139 10.03 -9.05 11.64
CA PRO A 139 11.13 -8.89 10.68
C PRO A 139 11.10 -9.92 9.52
N GLN A 140 10.33 -11.00 9.66
CA GLN A 140 10.16 -12.02 8.63
C GLN A 140 9.35 -11.50 7.42
N PHE A 141 8.58 -10.44 7.57
CA PHE A 141 7.85 -9.79 6.49
C PHE A 141 8.59 -8.54 5.98
N ASP A 142 9.08 -7.72 6.89
CA ASP A 142 9.94 -6.59 6.59
C ASP A 142 10.90 -6.34 7.76
N ASN A 143 12.13 -5.96 7.48
CA ASN A 143 13.15 -5.65 8.49
C ASN A 143 13.41 -4.13 8.65
N ALA A 144 12.63 -3.29 8.00
CA ALA A 144 12.50 -1.89 8.36
C ALA A 144 11.63 -1.79 9.61
N ASP A 145 12.08 -1.06 10.64
CA ASP A 145 11.31 -0.93 11.88
C ASP A 145 10.29 0.21 11.80
N LEU A 146 10.61 1.27 11.06
CA LEU A 146 9.76 2.43 10.86
C LEU A 146 9.95 3.00 9.45
N ILE A 147 8.85 3.16 8.73
CA ILE A 147 8.82 3.75 7.38
C ILE A 147 7.93 5.00 7.39
N LEU A 148 8.40 6.05 6.72
CA LEU A 148 7.59 7.19 6.29
C LEU A 148 7.13 6.95 4.86
N GLU A 149 5.82 7.00 4.63
CA GLU A 149 5.22 6.95 3.31
C GLU A 149 4.54 8.27 2.97
N LEU A 150 4.77 8.79 1.77
CA LEU A 150 4.16 10.01 1.24
C LEU A 150 3.53 9.71 -0.12
N LYS A 151 2.25 10.07 -0.30
CA LYS A 151 1.52 9.90 -1.57
C LYS A 151 0.83 11.22 -1.96
N PRO A 152 1.31 11.97 -2.94
CA PRO A 152 0.48 12.91 -3.66
C PRO A 152 -0.69 12.18 -4.33
N ILE A 153 -1.88 12.76 -4.29
CA ILE A 153 -3.08 12.20 -4.91
C ILE A 153 -3.53 13.13 -6.01
N PHE A 154 -3.71 12.57 -7.21
CA PHE A 154 -4.22 13.26 -8.38
C PHE A 154 -5.45 12.52 -8.87
N GLU A 155 -6.57 13.20 -9.00
CA GLU A 155 -7.79 12.61 -9.55
C GLU A 155 -8.40 13.52 -10.61
N LYS A 156 -8.93 12.91 -11.67
CA LYS A 156 -9.62 13.61 -12.75
C LYS A 156 -10.82 12.81 -13.22
N ASP A 157 -11.99 13.40 -13.03
CA ASP A 157 -13.23 12.90 -13.62
C ASP A 157 -13.44 13.47 -15.02
N LEU A 158 -13.78 12.59 -15.97
CA LEU A 158 -14.11 12.85 -17.36
C LEU A 158 -15.47 12.20 -17.67
N GLY A 159 -16.55 12.82 -17.18
CA GLY A 159 -17.89 12.22 -17.21
C GLY A 159 -17.94 10.95 -16.34
N SER A 160 -18.23 9.79 -16.94
CA SER A 160 -18.25 8.52 -16.23
C SER A 160 -16.86 7.89 -16.04
N LEU A 161 -15.81 8.46 -16.60
CA LEU A 161 -14.45 7.95 -16.45
C LEU A 161 -13.75 8.69 -15.32
N SER A 162 -13.21 7.96 -14.35
CA SER A 162 -12.35 8.49 -13.29
C SER A 162 -10.92 7.99 -13.47
N LEU A 163 -9.96 8.91 -13.41
CA LEU A 163 -8.53 8.66 -13.49
C LEU A 163 -7.89 9.06 -12.18
N VAL A 164 -7.22 8.13 -11.53
CA VAL A 164 -6.54 8.37 -10.24
C VAL A 164 -5.07 8.01 -10.36
N ALA A 165 -4.19 8.85 -9.81
CA ALA A 165 -2.75 8.59 -9.75
C ALA A 165 -2.21 8.94 -8.37
N ASN A 166 -1.54 7.96 -7.75
CA ASN A 166 -0.86 8.10 -6.46
C ASN A 166 0.62 7.72 -6.64
N PRO A 167 1.51 8.66 -6.96
CA PRO A 167 2.96 8.45 -6.78
C PRO A 167 3.26 8.16 -5.31
N VAL A 168 4.09 7.14 -5.06
CA VAL A 168 4.44 6.68 -3.70
C VAL A 168 5.91 6.95 -3.44
N PHE A 169 6.21 7.60 -2.33
CA PHE A 169 7.57 7.87 -1.86
C PHE A 169 7.72 7.29 -0.46
N GLU A 170 8.64 6.35 -0.30
CA GLU A 170 8.89 5.68 0.98
C GLU A 170 10.30 5.96 1.47
N LYS A 171 10.45 6.19 2.76
CA LYS A 171 11.73 6.40 3.44
C LYS A 171 11.78 5.58 4.71
N VAL A 172 12.72 4.64 4.76
CA VAL A 172 13.02 3.95 6.03
C VAL A 172 13.65 4.95 6.99
N LEU A 173 13.01 5.15 8.14
CA LEU A 173 13.50 6.03 9.20
C LEU A 173 14.31 5.26 10.25
N LEU A 174 13.91 4.02 10.56
CA LEU A 174 14.59 3.13 11.49
C LEU A 174 14.67 1.72 10.92
N GLY A 175 15.69 0.97 11.30
CA GLY A 175 15.89 -0.41 10.84
C GLY A 175 16.79 -0.49 9.62
N SER A 176 16.72 -1.60 8.90
CA SER A 176 17.56 -1.85 7.73
C SER A 176 17.18 -0.92 6.58
N GLY A 177 18.16 -0.22 6.01
CA GLY A 177 17.97 0.72 4.91
C GLY A 177 17.72 2.18 5.34
N HIS A 178 17.80 2.51 6.64
CA HIS A 178 17.59 3.88 7.15
C HIS A 178 18.59 4.91 6.58
N ASP A 179 19.73 4.49 6.13
CA ASP A 179 20.78 5.29 5.48
C ASP A 179 20.56 5.50 3.97
N GLN A 180 19.57 4.82 3.38
CA GLN A 180 19.24 4.94 1.96
C GLN A 180 18.34 6.15 1.67
N GLY A 181 18.24 6.54 0.39
CA GLY A 181 17.33 7.57 -0.10
C GLY A 181 15.87 7.17 -0.05
N PHE A 182 15.02 7.95 -0.71
CA PHE A 182 13.62 7.57 -0.92
C PHE A 182 13.50 6.47 -1.96
N ALA A 183 12.65 5.49 -1.70
CA ALA A 183 12.14 4.58 -2.72
C ALA A 183 10.95 5.20 -3.44
N PHE A 184 10.73 4.80 -4.69
CA PHE A 184 9.63 5.26 -5.52
C PHE A 184 8.77 4.10 -6.00
N GLY A 185 7.47 4.30 -5.90
CA GLY A 185 6.44 3.43 -6.43
C GLY A 185 5.27 4.22 -7.00
N TYR A 186 4.25 3.51 -7.44
CA TYR A 186 3.01 4.13 -7.90
C TYR A 186 1.81 3.20 -7.70
N ARG A 187 0.63 3.82 -7.50
CA ARG A 187 -0.68 3.18 -7.50
C ARG A 187 -1.59 4.04 -8.37
N ASN A 188 -2.09 3.50 -9.46
CA ASN A 188 -2.91 4.24 -10.43
C ASN A 188 -4.17 3.46 -10.75
N GLY A 189 -5.29 4.17 -10.97
CA GLY A 189 -6.56 3.58 -11.31
C GLY A 189 -7.25 4.28 -12.47
N VAL A 190 -7.97 3.50 -13.27
CA VAL A 190 -8.89 3.97 -14.31
C VAL A 190 -10.19 3.25 -14.10
N TYR A 191 -11.24 3.99 -13.77
CA TYR A 191 -12.54 3.43 -13.41
C TYR A 191 -13.63 3.99 -14.29
N PHE A 192 -14.59 3.14 -14.67
CA PHE A 192 -15.79 3.56 -15.37
C PHE A 192 -16.99 3.50 -14.43
N LYS A 193 -17.45 4.65 -13.95
CA LYS A 193 -18.60 4.81 -13.07
C LYS A 193 -19.89 4.48 -13.83
N TRP A 194 -20.29 3.20 -13.84
CA TRP A 194 -21.48 2.75 -14.57
C TRP A 194 -22.74 2.89 -13.70
N THR A 195 -22.68 2.36 -12.50
CA THR A 195 -23.70 2.52 -11.44
C THR A 195 -22.99 2.64 -10.11
N ASP A 196 -23.70 3.02 -9.05
CA ASP A 196 -23.11 3.15 -7.71
C ASP A 196 -22.54 1.81 -7.23
N TRP A 197 -23.25 0.70 -7.50
CA TRP A 197 -22.84 -0.62 -7.06
C TRP A 197 -21.91 -1.35 -8.04
N PHE A 198 -21.66 -0.81 -9.24
CA PHE A 198 -20.85 -1.47 -10.26
C PHE A 198 -20.03 -0.47 -11.07
N SER A 199 -18.77 -0.39 -10.76
CA SER A 199 -17.79 0.42 -11.45
C SER A 199 -16.58 -0.45 -11.82
N PRO A 200 -16.54 -0.99 -13.07
CA PRO A 200 -15.37 -1.73 -13.53
C PRO A 200 -14.19 -0.80 -13.72
N GLY A 201 -12.99 -1.32 -13.44
CA GLY A 201 -11.77 -0.54 -13.57
C GLY A 201 -10.54 -1.38 -13.82
N VAL A 202 -9.43 -0.70 -13.99
CA VAL A 202 -8.11 -1.30 -14.07
C VAL A 202 -7.16 -0.51 -13.17
N GLU A 203 -6.48 -1.21 -12.29
CA GLU A 203 -5.48 -0.63 -11.41
C GLU A 203 -4.08 -1.10 -11.79
N PHE A 204 -3.11 -0.23 -11.56
CA PHE A 204 -1.70 -0.47 -11.82
C PHE A 204 -0.90 -0.15 -10.57
N TYR A 205 -0.07 -1.09 -10.15
CA TYR A 205 0.82 -0.94 -9.00
C TYR A 205 2.25 -1.18 -9.44
N GLY A 206 3.18 -0.40 -8.89
CA GLY A 206 4.59 -0.62 -9.18
C GLY A 206 5.51 -0.12 -8.07
N GLY A 207 6.57 -0.91 -7.83
CA GLY A 207 7.70 -0.57 -7.00
C GLY A 207 8.97 -0.57 -7.84
N ILE A 208 9.66 0.57 -7.93
CA ILE A 208 10.80 0.79 -8.84
C ILE A 208 12.14 0.65 -8.11
N GLY A 209 12.15 0.91 -6.80
CA GLY A 209 13.36 0.93 -6.00
C GLY A 209 13.74 2.34 -5.56
N LEU A 210 14.97 2.53 -5.13
CA LEU A 210 15.47 3.84 -4.72
C LEU A 210 15.50 4.80 -5.90
N ILE A 211 15.20 6.08 -5.65
CA ILE A 211 15.18 7.11 -6.71
C ILE A 211 16.56 7.29 -7.36
N ASP A 212 17.61 7.16 -6.57
CA ASP A 212 19.01 7.33 -6.99
C ASP A 212 19.70 6.01 -7.36
N ASP A 213 19.07 4.86 -7.08
CA ASP A 213 19.58 3.52 -7.43
C ASP A 213 18.42 2.57 -7.75
N ASN A 214 17.75 2.79 -8.87
CA ASN A 214 16.59 2.00 -9.29
C ASN A 214 16.95 0.53 -9.44
N ASP A 215 16.04 -0.35 -9.00
CA ASP A 215 16.17 -1.77 -9.26
C ASP A 215 16.10 -2.08 -10.77
N PRO A 216 16.85 -3.07 -11.27
CA PRO A 216 16.66 -3.56 -12.62
C PRO A 216 15.24 -4.10 -12.80
N LEU A 217 14.65 -3.92 -13.97
CA LEU A 217 13.25 -4.30 -14.28
C LEU A 217 12.88 -5.72 -13.83
N SER A 218 13.85 -6.64 -13.86
CA SER A 218 13.62 -8.02 -13.40
C SER A 218 13.40 -8.18 -11.89
N ARG A 219 13.74 -7.15 -11.10
CA ARG A 219 13.52 -7.12 -9.64
C ARG A 219 12.43 -6.15 -9.24
N GLN A 220 12.08 -5.19 -10.10
CA GLN A 220 10.93 -4.32 -9.87
C GLN A 220 9.64 -5.13 -9.82
N GLN A 221 8.70 -4.69 -9.00
CA GLN A 221 7.36 -5.25 -8.94
C GLN A 221 6.40 -4.38 -9.74
N HIS A 222 5.70 -4.98 -10.69
CA HIS A 222 4.65 -4.31 -11.46
C HIS A 222 3.46 -5.24 -11.61
N TYR A 223 2.26 -4.71 -11.35
CA TYR A 223 1.02 -5.47 -11.39
C TYR A 223 -0.05 -4.72 -12.16
N ILE A 224 -0.96 -5.47 -12.76
CA ILE A 224 -2.22 -4.99 -13.34
C ILE A 224 -3.38 -5.76 -12.71
N PHE A 225 -4.38 -5.03 -12.25
CA PHE A 225 -5.59 -5.57 -11.62
C PHE A 225 -6.82 -5.09 -12.37
N PRO A 226 -7.47 -5.88 -13.23
CA PRO A 226 -8.85 -5.65 -13.57
C PRO A 226 -9.70 -5.81 -12.31
N VAL A 227 -10.50 -4.78 -11.99
CA VAL A 227 -11.27 -4.72 -10.75
C VAL A 227 -12.72 -4.39 -11.01
N ILE A 228 -13.57 -4.77 -10.08
CA ILE A 228 -14.93 -4.26 -9.95
C ILE A 228 -15.02 -3.67 -8.55
N GLN A 229 -15.55 -2.45 -8.46
CA GLN A 229 -15.78 -1.76 -7.20
C GLN A 229 -17.15 -1.08 -7.20
N GLY A 230 -17.61 -0.70 -6.03
CA GLY A 230 -18.86 0.03 -5.86
C GLY A 230 -19.41 -0.07 -4.44
N GLU A 231 -20.57 0.52 -4.23
CA GLU A 231 -21.30 0.55 -2.98
C GLU A 231 -22.51 -0.41 -3.07
N LEU A 232 -22.49 -1.52 -2.35
CA LEU A 232 -23.56 -2.52 -2.37
C LEU A 232 -24.82 -2.05 -1.64
N LEU A 233 -24.63 -1.37 -0.51
CA LEU A 233 -25.65 -0.77 0.34
C LEU A 233 -25.06 0.57 0.84
N GLU A 234 -25.92 1.48 1.31
CA GLU A 234 -25.47 2.77 1.86
C GLU A 234 -24.37 2.56 2.92
N GLY A 235 -23.18 3.07 2.62
CA GLY A 235 -21.97 2.96 3.44
C GLY A 235 -21.31 1.57 3.45
N LEU A 236 -21.65 0.65 2.55
CA LEU A 236 -20.97 -0.63 2.38
C LEU A 236 -20.29 -0.69 1.01
N GLU A 237 -19.01 -0.44 0.98
CA GLU A 237 -18.20 -0.40 -0.22
C GLU A 237 -17.39 -1.69 -0.40
N TYR A 238 -17.04 -1.99 -1.66
CA TYR A 238 -16.20 -3.13 -1.99
C TYR A 238 -15.31 -2.86 -3.19
N SER A 239 -14.16 -3.52 -3.23
CA SER A 239 -13.29 -3.60 -4.42
C SER A 239 -12.72 -5.01 -4.51
N ILE A 240 -12.90 -5.67 -5.65
CA ILE A 240 -12.45 -7.04 -5.87
C ILE A 240 -11.84 -7.20 -7.26
N GLY A 241 -10.76 -7.97 -7.36
CA GLY A 241 -10.19 -8.31 -8.67
C GLY A 241 -8.96 -9.20 -8.58
N PRO A 242 -8.65 -9.94 -9.67
CA PRO A 242 -7.39 -10.63 -9.82
C PRO A 242 -6.29 -9.65 -10.24
N GLY A 243 -5.10 -9.81 -9.67
CA GLY A 243 -3.89 -9.10 -10.06
C GLY A 243 -2.92 -10.01 -10.77
N PHE A 244 -2.28 -9.50 -11.80
CA PHE A 244 -1.29 -10.23 -12.59
C PHE A 244 0.05 -9.52 -12.54
N GLY A 245 1.11 -10.25 -12.16
CA GLY A 245 2.47 -9.75 -12.16
C GLY A 245 3.03 -9.62 -13.57
N LEU A 246 3.63 -8.47 -13.86
CA LEU A 246 4.16 -8.12 -15.17
C LEU A 246 5.68 -8.31 -15.28
N THR A 247 6.36 -8.52 -14.14
CA THR A 247 7.81 -8.67 -14.07
C THR A 247 8.19 -9.93 -13.30
N ARG A 248 9.47 -10.30 -13.37
CA ARG A 248 9.98 -11.46 -12.61
C ARG A 248 10.03 -11.20 -11.09
N GLY A 249 10.11 -9.93 -10.67
CA GLY A 249 10.06 -9.54 -9.26
C GLY A 249 8.65 -9.59 -8.66
N SER A 250 7.62 -9.64 -9.50
CA SER A 250 6.21 -9.69 -9.10
C SER A 250 5.76 -11.13 -8.80
N ASP A 251 4.86 -11.30 -7.86
CA ASP A 251 4.07 -12.52 -7.75
C ASP A 251 3.19 -12.67 -9.00
N HIS A 252 2.94 -13.91 -9.44
CA HIS A 252 2.27 -14.15 -10.72
C HIS A 252 0.79 -13.82 -10.68
N VAL A 253 0.08 -14.26 -9.63
CA VAL A 253 -1.37 -14.06 -9.49
C VAL A 253 -1.70 -13.73 -8.03
N ILE A 254 -2.41 -12.63 -7.86
CA ILE A 254 -2.92 -12.15 -6.58
C ILE A 254 -4.43 -12.00 -6.71
N MET A 255 -5.16 -12.31 -5.65
CA MET A 255 -6.59 -12.00 -5.54
C MET A 255 -6.74 -10.94 -4.45
N LYS A 256 -7.23 -9.74 -4.80
CA LYS A 256 -7.60 -8.75 -3.81
C LYS A 256 -9.10 -8.71 -3.58
N PHE A 257 -9.50 -8.43 -2.35
CA PHE A 257 -10.87 -8.12 -1.97
C PHE A 257 -10.85 -7.19 -0.76
N ASN A 258 -11.33 -5.98 -0.97
CA ASN A 258 -11.42 -4.94 0.04
C ASN A 258 -12.90 -4.69 0.33
N VAL A 259 -13.24 -4.50 1.59
CA VAL A 259 -14.60 -4.20 2.04
C VAL A 259 -14.52 -3.10 3.09
N ALA A 260 -15.30 -2.03 2.91
CA ALA A 260 -15.39 -0.94 3.84
C ALA A 260 -16.84 -0.73 4.30
N ILE A 261 -17.01 -0.29 5.54
CA ILE A 261 -18.29 0.13 6.09
C ILE A 261 -18.14 1.49 6.77
N GLU A 262 -18.91 2.43 6.27
CA GLU A 262 -18.91 3.81 6.70
C GLU A 262 -20.11 4.13 7.59
N ARG A 263 -19.91 4.91 8.67
CA ARG A 263 -21.00 5.41 9.53
C ARG A 263 -20.69 6.77 10.13
N TYR A 264 -21.68 7.65 10.10
CA TYR A 264 -21.61 8.90 10.84
C TYR A 264 -21.79 8.65 12.34
N VAL A 265 -20.81 9.09 13.15
CA VAL A 265 -20.81 8.93 14.62
C VAL A 265 -20.80 10.28 15.36
N GLY A 266 -20.53 11.39 14.66
CA GLY A 266 -20.48 12.75 15.19
C GLY A 266 -19.12 13.40 15.01
N ALA A 267 -19.13 14.71 14.70
CA ALA A 267 -17.92 15.49 14.51
C ALA A 267 -17.27 15.86 15.84
N ILE A 268 -15.97 15.58 16.00
CA ILE A 268 -15.16 16.06 17.14
C ILE A 268 -14.79 17.53 16.91
N PHE A 269 -14.57 17.93 15.67
CA PHE A 269 -14.17 19.28 15.27
C PHE A 269 -15.17 19.83 14.24
N GLY A 270 -15.87 20.90 14.58
CA GLY A 270 -16.82 21.58 13.68
C GLY A 270 -18.29 21.47 14.07
N PRO A 271 -19.20 22.06 13.30
CA PRO A 271 -20.63 22.00 13.59
C PRO A 271 -21.18 20.58 13.40
N SER A 272 -21.99 20.12 14.33
CA SER A 272 -22.61 18.79 14.38
C SER A 272 -23.78 18.60 13.38
N SER A 273 -23.74 19.20 12.21
CA SER A 273 -24.75 18.97 11.18
C SER A 273 -24.38 17.73 10.38
N ARG A 274 -25.31 16.77 10.27
CA ARG A 274 -25.17 15.65 9.31
C ARG A 274 -24.76 16.22 7.96
N PRO A 275 -23.65 15.79 7.37
CA PRO A 275 -23.31 16.22 6.04
C PRO A 275 -24.39 15.74 5.08
N HIS A 276 -24.87 16.65 4.21
CA HIS A 276 -25.54 16.20 2.99
C HIS A 276 -24.43 15.70 2.07
N ARG A 277 -24.54 14.45 1.58
CA ARG A 277 -23.73 14.01 0.45
C ARG A 277 -23.76 15.12 -0.61
N LEU A 278 -22.59 15.53 -1.04
CA LEU A 278 -22.44 16.39 -2.20
C LEU A 278 -22.71 15.51 -3.43
N ASP A 279 -23.94 15.57 -3.98
CA ASP A 279 -24.29 15.03 -5.28
C ASP A 279 -23.41 15.64 -6.40
#